data_31941db291045f903a18be4393a5111a
#
_entry.id   31941db291045f903a18be4393a5111a
#
_cell.length_a   1.000
_cell.length_b   1.000
_cell.length_c   1.000
_cell.angle_alpha   90.00
_cell.angle_beta   90.00
_cell.angle_gamma   90.00
#
_symmetry.space_group_name_H-M   'P 1'
#
loop_
_entity.id
_entity.type
_entity.pdbx_description
1 polymer ?
#
loop_
_entity_poly.entity_id
_entity_poly.type
_entity_poly.pdbx_seq_one_letter_code
_entity_poly.pdbx_strand_id
1 'polypeptide(L)'
;RLVGSEMCIRDRLDTEAMFSMMDNLFTGIRILIWMVGLGTLLAGAIGVSNIMMVTVRERTTEIGIRRAIGARPKDILQQILSESMVLTTIAGMMGISFAVLVLQVMDMTITSDSGRSFGFQVTFGLAVGTCALLITLGMLAGLAPAYRAMAIKPIEAIRDE
;
A
#
# COMPACT_ATOMS: atom_id res chain seq x y z
N ARG A 1 30.84 53.11 7.15
CA ARG A 1 31.13 51.71 7.58
C ARG A 1 29.90 50.91 8.06
N LEU A 2 28.76 51.55 8.33
CA LEU A 2 27.52 50.90 8.81
C LEU A 2 26.61 50.37 7.67
N VAL A 3 26.71 50.92 6.48
CA VAL A 3 25.85 50.54 5.32
C VAL A 3 26.15 49.12 4.80
N GLY A 4 27.40 48.66 4.93
CA GLY A 4 27.77 47.30 4.46
C GLY A 4 27.29 46.16 5.37
N SER A 5 27.13 46.40 6.68
CA SER A 5 26.66 45.39 7.62
C SER A 5 25.14 45.15 7.51
N GLU A 6 24.37 46.22 7.28
CA GLU A 6 22.92 46.11 7.11
C GLU A 6 22.54 45.42 5.79
N MET A 7 23.29 45.64 4.73
CA MET A 7 23.11 45.00 3.43
C MET A 7 23.40 43.51 3.50
N CYS A 8 24.44 43.08 4.20
CA CYS A 8 24.77 41.67 4.44
C CYS A 8 23.72 40.95 5.33
N ILE A 9 23.15 41.63 6.31
CA ILE A 9 22.11 41.09 7.19
C ILE A 9 20.81 40.91 6.41
N ARG A 10 20.45 41.85 5.56
CA ARG A 10 19.24 41.80 4.72
C ARG A 10 19.30 40.68 3.69
N ASP A 11 20.47 40.52 3.04
CA ASP A 11 20.73 39.46 2.09
C ASP A 11 20.65 38.06 2.73
N ARG A 12 21.12 37.91 3.97
CA ARG A 12 20.97 36.65 4.73
C ARG A 12 19.53 36.36 5.12
N LEU A 13 18.78 37.36 5.56
CA LEU A 13 17.36 37.19 5.91
C LEU A 13 16.51 36.82 4.71
N ASP A 14 16.78 37.42 3.53
CA ASP A 14 16.08 37.07 2.31
C ASP A 14 16.42 35.64 1.84
N THR A 15 17.67 35.23 2.02
CA THR A 15 18.10 33.85 1.70
C THR A 15 17.48 32.82 2.65
N GLU A 16 17.45 33.09 3.95
CA GLU A 16 16.78 32.21 4.94
C GLU A 16 15.27 32.13 4.69
N ALA A 17 14.62 33.24 4.33
CA ALA A 17 13.22 33.25 3.98
C ALA A 17 12.92 32.40 2.73
N MET A 18 13.79 32.47 1.70
CA MET A 18 13.67 31.63 0.51
C MET A 18 13.84 30.14 0.83
N PHE A 19 14.84 29.77 1.64
CA PHE A 19 15.03 28.37 2.05
C PHE A 19 13.85 27.86 2.87
N SER A 20 13.32 28.65 3.80
CA SER A 20 12.14 28.26 4.59
C SER A 20 10.88 28.11 3.74
N MET A 21 10.70 28.93 2.72
CA MET A 21 9.63 28.76 1.74
C MET A 21 9.78 27.45 0.96
N MET A 22 10.98 27.14 0.48
CA MET A 22 11.25 25.90 -0.23
C MET A 22 11.01 24.69 0.67
N ASP A 23 11.48 24.69 1.92
CA ASP A 23 11.26 23.61 2.88
C ASP A 23 9.77 23.40 3.19
N ASN A 24 9.01 24.48 3.32
CA ASN A 24 7.57 24.41 3.52
C ASN A 24 6.84 23.82 2.28
N LEU A 25 7.26 24.19 1.07
CA LEU A 25 6.73 23.62 -0.16
C LEU A 25 7.04 22.12 -0.25
N PHE A 26 8.28 21.71 -0.01
CA PHE A 26 8.65 20.29 -0.01
C PHE A 26 7.91 19.49 1.06
N THR A 27 7.69 20.08 2.22
CA THR A 27 6.91 19.48 3.31
C THR A 27 5.45 19.31 2.89
N GLY A 28 4.85 20.33 2.27
CA GLY A 28 3.50 20.27 1.73
C GLY A 28 3.33 19.18 0.68
N ILE A 29 4.26 19.10 -0.27
CA ILE A 29 4.28 18.05 -1.31
C ILE A 29 4.42 16.66 -0.66
N ARG A 30 5.29 16.50 0.33
CA ARG A 30 5.48 15.24 1.04
C ARG A 30 4.20 14.78 1.74
N ILE A 31 3.52 15.69 2.43
CA ILE A 31 2.23 15.39 3.10
C ILE A 31 1.19 14.97 2.07
N LEU A 32 1.11 15.66 0.94
CA LEU A 32 0.18 15.33 -0.14
C LEU A 32 0.47 13.93 -0.72
N ILE A 33 1.73 13.60 -0.98
CA ILE A 33 2.14 12.27 -1.45
C ILE A 33 1.74 11.19 -0.45
N TRP A 34 1.95 11.42 0.85
CA TRP A 34 1.55 10.47 1.89
C TRP A 34 0.03 10.30 1.96
N MET A 35 -0.72 11.39 1.86
CA MET A 35 -2.19 11.36 1.88
C MET A 35 -2.75 10.56 0.70
N VAL A 36 -2.27 10.84 -0.51
CA VAL A 36 -2.69 10.13 -1.73
C VAL A 36 -2.25 8.67 -1.67
N GLY A 37 -1.01 8.39 -1.24
CA GLY A 37 -0.48 7.04 -1.13
C GLY A 37 -1.27 6.17 -0.15
N LEU A 38 -1.56 6.69 1.05
CA LEU A 38 -2.41 5.98 2.02
C LEU A 38 -3.83 5.80 1.51
N GLY A 39 -4.41 6.82 0.87
CA GLY A 39 -5.74 6.73 0.30
C GLY A 39 -5.87 5.63 -0.77
N THR A 40 -4.89 5.54 -1.67
CA THR A 40 -4.86 4.50 -2.71
C THR A 40 -4.66 3.10 -2.13
N LEU A 41 -3.82 2.94 -1.12
CA LEU A 41 -3.63 1.68 -0.42
C LEU A 41 -4.91 1.20 0.28
N LEU A 42 -5.61 2.11 0.96
CA LEU A 42 -6.90 1.80 1.60
C LEU A 42 -7.97 1.42 0.56
N ALA A 43 -8.05 2.16 -0.54
CA ALA A 43 -8.97 1.86 -1.63
C ALA A 43 -8.69 0.46 -2.23
N GLY A 44 -7.41 0.11 -2.43
CA GLY A 44 -6.98 -1.21 -2.87
C GLY A 44 -7.37 -2.32 -1.88
N ALA A 45 -7.15 -2.10 -0.59
CA ALA A 45 -7.52 -3.06 0.46
C ALA A 45 -9.05 -3.31 0.51
N ILE A 46 -9.84 -2.25 0.37
CA ILE A 46 -11.31 -2.36 0.29
C ILE A 46 -11.72 -3.12 -0.97
N GLY A 47 -11.07 -2.86 -2.12
CA GLY A 47 -11.30 -3.57 -3.37
C GLY A 47 -11.08 -5.07 -3.24
N VAL A 48 -9.94 -5.48 -2.66
CA VAL A 48 -9.63 -6.90 -2.39
C VAL A 48 -10.68 -7.51 -1.44
N SER A 49 -11.03 -6.81 -0.38
CA SER A 49 -12.05 -7.27 0.58
C SER A 49 -13.41 -7.49 -0.09
N ASN A 50 -13.82 -6.59 -1.00
CA ASN A 50 -15.07 -6.71 -1.73
C ASN A 50 -15.09 -7.92 -2.67
N ILE A 51 -14.00 -8.16 -3.41
CA ILE A 51 -13.87 -9.32 -4.31
C ILE A 51 -13.93 -10.62 -3.49
N MET A 52 -13.18 -10.70 -2.40
CA MET A 52 -13.19 -11.85 -1.50
C MET A 52 -14.55 -12.11 -0.89
N MET A 53 -15.32 -11.04 -0.59
CA MET A 53 -16.67 -11.15 -0.07
C MET A 53 -17.62 -11.82 -1.08
N VAL A 54 -17.50 -11.50 -2.36
CA VAL A 54 -18.27 -12.14 -3.45
C VAL A 54 -17.86 -13.60 -3.59
N THR A 55 -16.57 -13.88 -3.61
CA THR A 55 -16.04 -15.26 -3.70
C THR A 55 -16.53 -16.14 -2.53
N VAL A 56 -16.55 -15.62 -1.30
CA VAL A 56 -17.09 -16.36 -0.14
C VAL A 56 -18.57 -16.65 -0.33
N ARG A 57 -19.36 -15.70 -0.86
CA ARG A 57 -20.78 -15.92 -1.14
C ARG A 57 -20.99 -17.01 -2.20
N GLU A 58 -20.24 -16.99 -3.28
CA GLU A 58 -20.33 -18.00 -4.34
C GLU A 58 -19.96 -19.40 -3.83
N ARG A 59 -19.05 -19.51 -2.86
CA ARG A 59 -18.62 -20.77 -2.24
C ARG A 59 -19.36 -21.11 -0.94
N THR A 60 -20.46 -20.42 -0.64
CA THR A 60 -21.20 -20.61 0.64
C THR A 60 -21.65 -22.06 0.83
N THR A 61 -22.17 -22.71 -0.21
CA THR A 61 -22.62 -24.11 -0.16
C THR A 61 -21.45 -25.06 0.13
N GLU A 62 -20.30 -24.88 -0.53
CA GLU A 62 -19.10 -25.68 -0.31
C GLU A 62 -18.59 -25.54 1.14
N ILE A 63 -18.54 -24.31 1.64
CA ILE A 63 -18.15 -24.01 3.03
C ILE A 63 -19.16 -24.64 4.01
N GLY A 64 -20.45 -24.56 3.70
CA GLY A 64 -21.53 -25.18 4.48
C GLY A 64 -21.37 -26.69 4.60
N ILE A 65 -21.12 -27.38 3.48
CA ILE A 65 -20.87 -28.82 3.45
C ILE A 65 -19.64 -29.20 4.27
N ARG A 66 -18.54 -28.51 4.09
CA ARG A 66 -17.32 -28.75 4.88
C ARG A 66 -17.56 -28.61 6.39
N ARG A 67 -18.35 -27.61 6.81
CA ARG A 67 -18.73 -27.44 8.21
C ARG A 67 -19.69 -28.53 8.70
N ALA A 68 -20.58 -29.00 7.86
CA ALA A 68 -21.49 -30.10 8.21
C ALA A 68 -20.74 -31.42 8.44
N ILE A 69 -19.66 -31.66 7.72
CA ILE A 69 -18.76 -32.84 7.87
C ILE A 69 -17.82 -32.67 9.08
N GLY A 70 -17.80 -31.50 9.74
CA GLY A 70 -17.02 -31.30 10.98
C GLY A 70 -15.78 -30.44 10.85
N ALA A 71 -15.58 -29.70 9.75
CA ALA A 71 -14.47 -28.76 9.61
C ALA A 71 -14.58 -27.64 10.66
N ARG A 72 -13.44 -27.33 11.29
CA ARG A 72 -13.37 -26.26 12.29
C ARG A 72 -13.50 -24.88 11.62
N PRO A 73 -14.20 -23.92 12.23
CA PRO A 73 -14.29 -22.55 11.69
C PRO A 73 -12.93 -21.90 11.47
N LYS A 74 -11.92 -22.26 12.27
CA LYS A 74 -10.55 -21.75 12.16
C LYS A 74 -9.85 -22.21 10.87
N ASP A 75 -10.15 -23.41 10.38
CA ASP A 75 -9.53 -23.95 9.15
C ASP A 75 -10.01 -23.17 7.93
N ILE A 76 -11.30 -22.79 7.91
CA ILE A 76 -11.88 -21.95 6.87
C ILE A 76 -11.31 -20.53 6.91
N LEU A 77 -11.17 -19.97 8.11
CA LEU A 77 -10.56 -18.66 8.32
C LEU A 77 -9.11 -18.63 7.80
N GLN A 78 -8.32 -19.65 8.17
CA GLN A 78 -6.93 -19.75 7.75
C GLN A 78 -6.80 -19.91 6.23
N GLN A 79 -7.69 -20.65 5.60
CA GLN A 79 -7.73 -20.83 4.15
C GLN A 79 -7.96 -19.48 3.43
N ILE A 80 -8.97 -18.71 3.85
CA ILE A 80 -9.30 -17.40 3.24
C ILE A 80 -8.18 -16.39 3.47
N LEU A 81 -7.61 -16.36 4.69
CA LEU A 81 -6.48 -15.48 4.99
C LEU A 81 -5.24 -15.85 4.16
N SER A 82 -4.92 -17.13 4.01
CA SER A 82 -3.79 -17.55 3.19
C SER A 82 -3.98 -17.18 1.72
N GLU A 83 -5.18 -17.29 1.17
CA GLU A 83 -5.50 -16.89 -0.19
C GLU A 83 -5.30 -15.37 -0.39
N SER A 84 -5.79 -14.55 0.54
CA SER A 84 -5.60 -13.10 0.49
C SER A 84 -4.13 -12.71 0.64
N MET A 85 -3.37 -13.38 1.48
CA MET A 85 -1.92 -13.14 1.66
C MET A 85 -1.14 -13.47 0.39
N VAL A 86 -1.41 -14.61 -0.25
CA VAL A 86 -0.74 -15.00 -1.50
C VAL A 86 -1.02 -13.97 -2.60
N LEU A 87 -2.28 -13.60 -2.79
CA LEU A 87 -2.66 -12.59 -3.79
C LEU A 87 -1.97 -11.25 -3.53
N THR A 88 -1.98 -10.77 -2.29
CA THR A 88 -1.36 -9.49 -1.91
C THR A 88 0.16 -9.53 -2.09
N THR A 89 0.80 -10.66 -1.76
CA THR A 89 2.24 -10.82 -1.91
C THR A 89 2.65 -10.80 -3.38
N ILE A 90 1.95 -11.55 -4.24
CA ILE A 90 2.24 -11.57 -5.68
C ILE A 90 2.01 -10.18 -6.29
N ALA A 91 0.87 -9.56 -6.01
CA ALA A 91 0.55 -8.23 -6.51
C ALA A 91 1.55 -7.18 -6.01
N GLY A 92 1.95 -7.26 -4.74
CA GLY A 92 2.93 -6.38 -4.14
C GLY A 92 4.32 -6.52 -4.76
N MET A 93 4.79 -7.74 -4.99
CA MET A 93 6.06 -7.99 -5.67
C MET A 93 6.05 -7.45 -7.10
N MET A 94 4.97 -7.68 -7.84
CA MET A 94 4.81 -7.13 -9.20
C MET A 94 4.79 -5.60 -9.17
N GLY A 95 4.09 -4.99 -8.22
CA GLY A 95 4.02 -3.54 -8.06
C GLY A 95 5.38 -2.92 -7.74
N ILE A 96 6.13 -3.50 -6.81
CA ILE A 96 7.49 -3.02 -6.46
C ILE A 96 8.44 -3.18 -7.65
N SER A 97 8.41 -4.32 -8.34
CA SER A 97 9.24 -4.56 -9.53
C SER A 97 8.94 -3.55 -10.63
N PHE A 98 7.67 -3.27 -10.87
CA PHE A 98 7.24 -2.27 -11.84
C PHE A 98 7.68 -0.86 -11.45
N ALA A 99 7.55 -0.47 -10.19
CA ALA A 99 7.98 0.84 -9.69
C ALA A 99 9.49 1.04 -9.85
N VAL A 100 10.31 0.02 -9.52
CA VAL A 100 11.77 0.05 -9.72
C VAL A 100 12.13 0.19 -11.18
N LEU A 101 11.43 -0.54 -12.07
CA LEU A 101 11.65 -0.45 -13.51
C LEU A 101 11.37 0.96 -14.04
N VAL A 102 10.24 1.57 -13.63
CA VAL A 102 9.88 2.93 -14.02
C VAL A 102 10.95 3.93 -13.55
N LEU A 103 11.40 3.83 -12.29
CA LEU A 103 12.45 4.70 -11.75
C LEU A 103 13.76 4.55 -12.53
N GLN A 104 14.12 3.34 -12.91
CA GLN A 104 15.34 3.08 -13.67
C GLN A 104 15.27 3.65 -15.09
N VAL A 105 14.13 3.54 -15.76
CA VAL A 105 13.90 4.15 -17.08
C VAL A 105 13.96 5.68 -16.98
N MET A 106 13.39 6.27 -15.94
CA MET A 106 13.45 7.72 -15.70
C MET A 106 14.89 8.18 -15.46
N ASP A 107 15.66 7.46 -14.65
CA ASP A 107 17.07 7.79 -14.40
C ASP A 107 17.90 7.73 -15.67
N MET A 108 17.70 6.71 -16.52
CA MET A 108 18.35 6.61 -17.82
C MET A 108 18.05 7.78 -18.76
N THR A 109 16.79 8.18 -18.85
CA THR A 109 16.36 9.28 -19.74
C THR A 109 16.93 10.62 -19.28
N ILE A 110 16.87 10.90 -17.98
CA ILE A 110 17.37 12.16 -17.40
C ILE A 110 18.90 12.22 -17.44
N THR A 111 19.58 11.10 -17.19
CA THR A 111 21.06 11.01 -17.25
C THR A 111 21.55 11.22 -18.68
N SER A 112 20.84 10.70 -19.68
CA SER A 112 21.17 10.85 -21.10
C SER A 112 21.14 12.32 -21.56
N ASP A 113 20.23 13.10 -20.99
CA ASP A 113 19.98 14.50 -21.41
C ASP A 113 20.83 15.51 -20.62
N SER A 114 21.12 15.26 -19.34
CA SER A 114 21.81 16.19 -18.44
C SER A 114 23.20 15.78 -17.99
N GLY A 115 23.65 14.55 -18.31
CA GLY A 115 24.97 14.02 -17.92
C GLY A 115 25.13 13.83 -16.40
N ARG A 116 24.06 13.97 -15.62
CA ARG A 116 24.03 13.78 -14.17
C ARG A 116 23.06 12.65 -13.82
N SER A 117 23.57 11.58 -13.24
CA SER A 117 22.72 10.54 -12.64
C SER A 117 22.13 11.07 -11.34
N PHE A 118 20.82 11.12 -11.24
CA PHE A 118 20.12 11.49 -10.00
C PHE A 118 20.11 10.35 -8.96
N GLY A 119 20.54 9.15 -9.37
CA GLY A 119 20.71 8.01 -8.48
C GLY A 119 19.44 7.64 -7.73
N PHE A 120 18.31 7.51 -8.44
CA PHE A 120 17.05 7.05 -7.84
C PHE A 120 17.20 5.60 -7.35
N GLN A 121 17.83 5.44 -6.19
CA GLN A 121 18.03 4.13 -5.58
C GLN A 121 16.97 3.86 -4.55
N VAL A 122 16.23 2.77 -4.74
CA VAL A 122 15.33 2.26 -3.73
C VAL A 122 16.17 1.59 -2.63
N THR A 123 16.21 2.21 -1.46
CA THR A 123 16.92 1.64 -0.30
C THR A 123 16.28 0.30 0.08
N PHE A 124 17.10 -0.72 0.36
CA PHE A 124 16.62 -2.05 0.78
C PHE A 124 15.63 -1.97 1.96
N GLY A 125 15.87 -1.09 2.93
CA GLY A 125 14.98 -0.86 4.06
C GLY A 125 13.59 -0.37 3.63
N LEU A 126 13.50 0.47 2.61
CA LEU A 126 12.24 0.95 2.06
C LEU A 126 11.48 -0.18 1.35
N ALA A 127 12.16 -1.03 0.59
CA ALA A 127 11.55 -2.18 -0.06
C ALA A 127 10.97 -3.18 0.96
N VAL A 128 11.73 -3.51 2.01
CA VAL A 128 11.29 -4.39 3.10
C VAL A 128 10.12 -3.75 3.87
N GLY A 129 10.19 -2.46 4.18
CA GLY A 129 9.12 -1.72 4.84
C GLY A 129 7.83 -1.73 4.04
N THR A 130 7.91 -1.54 2.73
CA THR A 130 6.76 -1.59 1.82
C THR A 130 6.16 -2.99 1.76
N CYS A 131 6.99 -4.04 1.68
CA CYS A 131 6.52 -5.43 1.75
C CYS A 131 5.78 -5.72 3.05
N ALA A 132 6.33 -5.33 4.19
CA ALA A 132 5.71 -5.53 5.49
C ALA A 132 4.36 -4.80 5.59
N LEU A 133 4.28 -3.57 5.09
CA LEU A 133 3.06 -2.78 5.04
C LEU A 133 2.00 -3.44 4.14
N LEU A 134 2.36 -3.93 2.97
CA LEU A 134 1.45 -4.63 2.05
C LEU A 134 0.91 -5.92 2.66
N ILE A 135 1.77 -6.71 3.32
CA ILE A 135 1.35 -7.95 4.00
C ILE A 135 0.36 -7.64 5.13
N THR A 136 0.64 -6.63 5.95
CA THR A 136 -0.28 -6.24 7.04
C THR A 136 -1.63 -5.75 6.51
N LEU A 137 -1.64 -4.96 5.44
CA LEU A 137 -2.87 -4.52 4.79
C LEU A 137 -3.64 -5.68 4.15
N GLY A 138 -2.96 -6.62 3.51
CA GLY A 138 -3.56 -7.82 2.95
C GLY A 138 -4.23 -8.70 4.01
N MET A 139 -3.58 -8.86 5.17
CA MET A 139 -4.20 -9.53 6.31
C MET A 139 -5.46 -8.81 6.79
N LEU A 140 -5.40 -7.51 6.98
CA LEU A 140 -6.54 -6.70 7.43
C LEU A 140 -7.70 -6.76 6.42
N ALA A 141 -7.41 -6.66 5.13
CA ALA A 141 -8.41 -6.76 4.07
C ALA A 141 -9.09 -8.14 4.02
N GLY A 142 -8.34 -9.22 4.32
CA GLY A 142 -8.86 -10.58 4.37
C GLY A 142 -9.68 -10.90 5.63
N LEU A 143 -9.54 -10.13 6.72
CA LEU A 143 -10.26 -10.40 7.96
C LEU A 143 -11.78 -10.27 7.82
N ALA A 144 -12.27 -9.23 7.15
CA ALA A 144 -13.70 -8.99 6.99
C ALA A 144 -14.42 -10.15 6.26
N PRO A 145 -13.97 -10.62 5.08
CA PRO A 145 -14.58 -11.76 4.41
C PRO A 145 -14.40 -13.06 5.21
N ALA A 146 -13.27 -13.25 5.87
CA ALA A 146 -12.99 -14.43 6.68
C ALA A 146 -13.95 -14.54 7.89
N TYR A 147 -14.23 -13.44 8.59
CA TYR A 147 -15.23 -13.41 9.66
C TYR A 147 -16.63 -13.72 9.15
N ARG A 148 -17.00 -13.19 7.98
CA ARG A 148 -18.31 -13.53 7.37
C ARG A 148 -18.42 -15.00 7.00
N ALA A 149 -17.38 -15.61 6.45
CA ALA A 149 -17.36 -17.03 6.14
C ALA A 149 -17.55 -17.91 7.39
N MET A 150 -16.98 -17.50 8.53
CA MET A 150 -17.21 -18.22 9.81
C MET A 150 -18.64 -18.08 10.33
N ALA A 151 -19.36 -17.01 10.02
CA ALA A 151 -20.72 -16.80 10.49
C ALA A 151 -21.77 -17.59 9.71
N ILE A 152 -21.42 -18.24 8.60
CA ILE A 152 -22.33 -19.06 7.79
C ILE A 152 -22.78 -20.27 8.60
N LYS A 153 -24.10 -20.39 8.81
CA LYS A 153 -24.69 -21.55 9.49
C LYS A 153 -24.90 -22.67 8.47
N PRO A 154 -24.49 -23.92 8.75
CA PRO A 154 -24.63 -25.05 7.82
C PRO A 154 -26.06 -25.28 7.32
N ILE A 155 -27.05 -25.02 8.21
CA ILE A 155 -28.48 -25.23 7.91
C ILE A 155 -29.00 -24.22 6.88
N GLU A 156 -28.55 -22.96 6.94
CA GLU A 156 -28.96 -21.91 6.00
C GLU A 156 -28.30 -22.12 4.63
N ALA A 157 -27.05 -22.59 4.59
CA ALA A 157 -26.30 -22.84 3.34
C ALA A 157 -26.89 -23.97 2.47
N ILE A 158 -27.66 -24.90 3.04
CA ILE A 158 -28.29 -26.03 2.32
C ILE A 158 -29.75 -25.73 1.98
N ARG A 159 -30.37 -24.73 2.60
CA ARG A 159 -31.78 -24.40 2.44
C ARG A 159 -32.08 -23.37 1.34
N ASP A 160 -31.06 -22.64 0.89
CA ASP A 160 -31.16 -21.60 -0.14
C ASP A 160 -31.05 -22.16 -1.59
N GLU A 161 -31.36 -23.46 -1.79
CA GLU A 161 -31.75 -24.05 -3.07
C GLU A 161 -33.27 -24.21 -3.07
#